data_37dd627931cae28de04a056599bb41b6
#
_entry.id   37dd627931cae28de04a056599bb41b6
#
_cell.length_a   1.000
_cell.length_b   1.000
_cell.length_c   1.000
_cell.angle_alpha   90.00
_cell.angle_beta   90.00
_cell.angle_gamma   90.00
#
_symmetry.space_group_name_H-M   'P 1'
#
loop_
_entity.id
_entity.type
_entity.pdbx_description
1 polymer ?
#
loop_
_entity_poly.entity_id
_entity_poly.type
_entity_poly.pdbx_seq_one_letter_code
_entity_poly.pdbx_strand_id
1 'polypeptide(L)'
;MKFYTEHLWFNTSKKREYINITSEVEKALVKSGIKEGMILVSAMHITAGVYVNDAEYGLIQDIDEWLEKLAPFNINYNHHNTGETNGDAHLKSLLVHHEVIVPVTDGKLDFGPWQQVYYAEFDGKRRKRVLIKVMGE
;
A
#
# COMPACT_ATOMS: atom_id res chain seq x y z
N MET A 1 -2.79 -24.95 -10.02
CA MET A 1 -2.91 -23.67 -9.28
C MET A 1 -2.04 -23.72 -8.03
N LYS A 2 -1.13 -22.77 -7.90
CA LYS A 2 -0.24 -22.65 -6.76
C LYS A 2 -0.56 -21.37 -6.01
N PHE A 3 -0.23 -21.34 -4.72
CA PHE A 3 -0.43 -20.18 -3.86
C PHE A 3 0.82 -19.96 -3.02
N TYR A 4 1.17 -18.70 -2.82
CA TYR A 4 2.26 -18.32 -1.94
C TYR A 4 1.85 -17.06 -1.17
N THR A 5 2.11 -17.04 0.14
CA THR A 5 1.76 -15.92 0.99
C THR A 5 3.00 -15.42 1.73
N GLU A 6 3.20 -14.11 1.70
CA GLU A 6 4.26 -13.46 2.46
C GLU A 6 3.70 -12.24 3.15
N HIS A 7 4.28 -11.89 4.31
CA HIS A 7 3.89 -10.71 5.07
C HIS A 7 5.07 -9.76 5.16
N LEU A 8 4.82 -8.47 4.94
CA LEU A 8 5.74 -7.39 5.26
C LEU A 8 5.20 -6.67 6.49
N TRP A 9 6.11 -6.18 7.34
CA TRP A 9 5.74 -5.46 8.53
C TRP A 9 6.35 -4.07 8.51
N PHE A 10 5.55 -3.07 8.83
CA PHE A 10 5.96 -1.67 8.88
C PHE A 10 5.66 -1.08 10.24
N ASN A 11 6.57 -0.24 10.73
CA ASN A 11 6.37 0.60 11.90
C ASN A 11 7.07 1.92 11.60
N THR A 12 6.35 2.82 10.93
CA THR A 12 6.94 4.05 10.43
C THR A 12 7.19 5.05 11.55
N SER A 13 8.24 5.84 11.42
CA SER A 13 8.58 6.88 12.39
C SER A 13 7.72 8.14 12.22
N LYS A 14 7.20 8.35 11.02
CA LYS A 14 6.34 9.50 10.70
C LYS A 14 4.88 9.07 10.65
N LYS A 15 3.98 10.02 10.89
CA LYS A 15 2.55 9.79 10.75
C LYS A 15 2.19 9.37 9.33
N ARG A 16 2.74 10.04 8.31
CA ARG A 16 2.53 9.71 6.90
C ARG A 16 3.86 9.41 6.23
N GLU A 17 3.92 8.29 5.54
CA GLU A 17 5.05 7.88 4.71
C GLU A 17 4.55 7.10 3.50
N TYR A 18 5.30 7.19 2.41
CA TYR A 18 5.02 6.49 1.15
C TYR A 18 6.25 5.66 0.82
N ILE A 19 6.13 4.34 0.90
CA ILE A 19 7.27 3.42 0.80
C ILE A 19 7.14 2.59 -0.47
N ASN A 20 8.13 2.67 -1.35
CA ASN A 20 8.19 1.83 -2.54
C ASN A 20 8.51 0.39 -2.12
N ILE A 21 7.56 -0.52 -2.32
CA ILE A 21 7.69 -1.93 -1.96
C ILE A 21 7.79 -2.85 -3.18
N THR A 22 8.04 -2.30 -4.35
CA THR A 22 8.10 -3.07 -5.59
C THR A 22 9.12 -4.21 -5.50
N SER A 23 10.31 -3.95 -4.94
CA SER A 23 11.34 -4.99 -4.82
C SER A 23 10.94 -6.12 -3.88
N GLU A 24 10.21 -5.83 -2.83
CA GLU A 24 9.67 -6.85 -1.91
C GLU A 24 8.62 -7.72 -2.60
N VAL A 25 7.77 -7.10 -3.42
CA VAL A 25 6.77 -7.82 -4.20
C VAL A 25 7.45 -8.72 -5.25
N GLU A 26 8.48 -8.22 -5.94
CA GLU A 26 9.27 -9.01 -6.88
C GLU A 26 9.94 -10.21 -6.20
N LYS A 27 10.51 -10.01 -5.01
CA LYS A 27 11.12 -11.10 -4.23
C LYS A 27 10.11 -12.17 -3.85
N ALA A 28 8.92 -11.77 -3.44
CA ALA A 28 7.84 -12.71 -3.13
C ALA A 28 7.45 -13.53 -4.37
N LEU A 29 7.36 -12.88 -5.53
CA LEU A 29 7.07 -13.58 -6.78
C LEU A 29 8.14 -14.63 -7.10
N VAL A 30 9.41 -14.27 -7.00
CA VAL A 30 10.53 -15.19 -7.24
C VAL A 30 10.45 -16.40 -6.29
N LYS A 31 10.22 -16.15 -5.00
CA LYS A 31 10.07 -17.23 -4.00
C LYS A 31 8.88 -18.14 -4.30
N SER A 32 7.81 -17.60 -4.87
CA SER A 32 6.62 -18.39 -5.19
C SER A 32 6.85 -19.41 -6.30
N GLY A 33 7.81 -19.15 -7.20
CA GLY A 33 8.04 -19.95 -8.39
C GLY A 33 6.94 -19.84 -9.45
N ILE A 34 5.95 -19.00 -9.25
CA ILE A 34 4.81 -18.82 -10.17
C ILE A 34 5.24 -17.95 -11.35
N LYS A 35 4.87 -18.38 -12.55
CA LYS A 35 5.25 -17.71 -13.80
C LYS A 35 4.08 -17.02 -14.48
N GLU A 36 2.86 -17.52 -14.27
CA GLU A 36 1.64 -16.95 -14.87
C GLU A 36 0.55 -16.87 -13.80
N GLY A 37 -0.01 -15.70 -13.60
CA GLY A 37 -1.05 -15.51 -12.60
C GLY A 37 -1.20 -14.06 -12.18
N MET A 38 -1.40 -13.85 -10.89
CA MET A 38 -1.55 -12.51 -10.34
C MET A 38 -1.05 -12.44 -8.88
N ILE A 39 -0.72 -11.24 -8.46
CA ILE A 39 -0.32 -10.95 -7.08
C ILE A 39 -1.31 -9.95 -6.49
N LEU A 40 -1.84 -10.29 -5.33
CA LEU A 40 -2.56 -9.36 -4.47
C LEU A 40 -1.56 -8.76 -3.49
N VAL A 41 -1.55 -7.44 -3.37
CA VAL A 41 -0.78 -6.71 -2.34
C VAL A 41 -1.76 -5.90 -1.53
N SER A 42 -1.93 -6.22 -0.25
CA SER A 42 -2.99 -5.65 0.58
C SER A 42 -2.46 -5.14 1.90
N ALA A 43 -2.75 -3.86 2.19
CA ALA A 43 -2.54 -3.32 3.52
C ALA A 43 -3.63 -3.86 4.45
N MET A 44 -3.20 -4.52 5.51
CA MET A 44 -4.10 -5.18 6.45
C MET A 44 -4.38 -4.26 7.65
N HIS A 45 -4.72 -3.01 7.35
CA HIS A 45 -5.01 -2.01 8.38
C HIS A 45 -5.89 -0.90 7.80
N ILE A 46 -6.77 -0.37 8.65
CA ILE A 46 -7.79 0.61 8.25
C ILE A 46 -7.24 2.05 8.12
N THR A 47 -5.97 2.28 8.43
CA THR A 47 -5.31 3.60 8.32
C THR A 47 -4.06 3.55 7.44
N ALA A 48 -4.00 2.57 6.55
CA ALA A 48 -2.94 2.42 5.55
C ALA A 48 -3.54 2.02 4.21
N GLY A 49 -2.74 2.04 3.16
CA GLY A 49 -3.18 1.64 1.82
C GLY A 49 -2.05 1.16 0.96
N VAL A 50 -2.40 0.68 -0.23
CA VAL A 50 -1.45 0.28 -1.27
C VAL A 50 -1.92 0.86 -2.59
N TYR A 51 -1.01 1.44 -3.35
CA TYR A 51 -1.33 1.96 -4.68
C TYR A 51 -0.20 1.68 -5.67
N VAL A 52 -0.48 1.84 -6.94
CA VAL A 52 0.49 1.70 -8.02
C VAL A 52 0.58 3.03 -8.76
N ASN A 53 1.77 3.61 -8.83
CA ASN A 53 2.02 4.83 -9.59
C ASN A 53 3.52 5.04 -9.78
N ASP A 54 3.90 6.18 -10.35
CA ASP A 54 5.28 6.53 -10.63
C ASP A 54 6.07 6.83 -9.35
N ALA A 55 7.33 6.42 -9.33
CA ALA A 55 8.28 6.64 -8.23
C ALA A 55 9.01 7.98 -8.38
N GLU A 56 8.28 9.05 -8.66
CA GLU A 56 8.86 10.37 -8.84
C GLU A 56 8.59 11.22 -7.60
N TYR A 57 9.62 11.87 -7.07
CA TYR A 57 9.56 12.57 -5.78
C TYR A 57 8.51 13.68 -5.74
N GLY A 58 8.43 14.49 -6.79
CA GLY A 58 7.45 15.57 -6.86
C GLY A 58 6.02 15.05 -6.88
N LEU A 59 5.78 13.96 -7.61
CA LEU A 59 4.46 13.33 -7.64
C LEU A 59 4.06 12.79 -6.25
N ILE A 60 5.00 12.20 -5.53
CA ILE A 60 4.73 11.69 -4.17
C ILE A 60 4.33 12.85 -3.26
N GLN A 61 5.00 13.99 -3.36
CA GLN A 61 4.62 15.20 -2.62
C GLN A 61 3.23 15.69 -3.02
N ASP A 62 2.92 15.69 -4.30
CA ASP A 62 1.61 16.10 -4.80
C ASP A 62 0.51 15.18 -4.28
N ILE A 63 0.76 13.87 -4.24
CA ILE A 63 -0.18 12.89 -3.67
C ILE A 63 -0.43 13.19 -2.20
N ASP A 64 0.62 13.42 -1.42
CA ASP A 64 0.50 13.74 -0.01
C ASP A 64 -0.31 15.01 0.24
N GLU A 65 0.00 16.07 -0.50
CA GLU A 65 -0.71 17.34 -0.39
C GLU A 65 -2.17 17.23 -0.81
N TRP A 66 -2.43 16.49 -1.88
CA TRP A 66 -3.78 16.28 -2.38
C TRP A 66 -4.64 15.51 -1.36
N LEU A 67 -4.10 14.45 -0.79
CA LEU A 67 -4.79 13.68 0.24
C LEU A 67 -5.04 14.51 1.49
N GLU A 68 -4.08 15.34 1.88
CA GLU A 68 -4.24 16.22 3.04
C GLU A 68 -5.33 17.28 2.81
N LYS A 69 -5.47 17.78 1.59
CA LYS A 69 -6.57 18.70 1.25
C LYS A 69 -7.93 18.02 1.32
N LEU A 70 -8.03 16.77 0.85
CA LEU A 70 -9.29 16.03 0.83
C LEU A 70 -9.72 15.57 2.22
N ALA A 71 -8.77 15.19 3.06
CA ALA A 71 -9.01 14.69 4.41
C ALA A 71 -8.02 15.33 5.40
N PRO A 72 -8.21 16.61 5.76
CA PRO A 72 -7.26 17.33 6.62
C PRO A 72 -7.12 16.71 8.00
N PHE A 73 -5.88 16.71 8.52
CA PHE A 73 -5.58 16.19 9.85
C PHE A 73 -6.26 17.01 10.96
N ASN A 74 -6.18 18.34 10.86
CA ASN A 74 -6.54 19.25 11.97
C ASN A 74 -8.02 19.66 11.96
N ILE A 75 -8.94 18.73 11.75
CA ILE A 75 -10.36 19.01 11.89
C ILE A 75 -11.00 18.00 12.85
N ASN A 76 -12.15 18.34 13.38
CA ASN A 76 -12.88 17.50 14.32
C ASN A 76 -13.84 16.58 13.56
N TYR A 77 -13.41 15.35 13.31
CA TYR A 77 -14.25 14.32 12.67
C TYR A 77 -15.22 13.69 13.68
N ASN A 78 -16.35 13.23 13.20
CA ASN A 78 -17.29 12.47 14.04
C ASN A 78 -16.64 11.23 14.67
N HIS A 79 -15.69 10.61 13.98
CA HIS A 79 -14.91 9.47 14.48
C HIS A 79 -14.18 9.79 15.79
N HIS A 80 -13.86 11.05 16.03
CA HIS A 80 -13.13 11.46 17.24
C HIS A 80 -13.97 11.34 18.52
N ASN A 81 -15.27 11.05 18.43
CA ASN A 81 -16.10 10.72 19.59
C ASN A 81 -15.66 9.45 20.32
N THR A 82 -14.83 8.62 19.68
CA THR A 82 -14.25 7.42 20.30
C THR A 82 -13.01 7.71 21.14
N GLY A 83 -12.57 8.98 21.18
CA GLY A 83 -11.30 9.38 21.81
C GLY A 83 -10.09 9.30 20.89
N GLU A 84 -10.27 8.85 19.65
CA GLU A 84 -9.20 8.81 18.64
C GLU A 84 -9.01 10.19 17.99
N THR A 85 -7.87 10.35 17.30
CA THR A 85 -7.53 11.60 16.60
C THR A 85 -7.18 11.38 15.13
N ASN A 86 -7.48 10.22 14.59
CA ASN A 86 -7.00 9.73 13.29
C ASN A 86 -8.09 9.60 12.23
N GLY A 87 -9.17 10.37 12.32
CA GLY A 87 -10.25 10.35 11.32
C GLY A 87 -9.76 10.61 9.90
N ASP A 88 -8.79 11.52 9.75
CA ASP A 88 -8.16 11.80 8.47
C ASP A 88 -7.47 10.58 7.87
N ALA A 89 -6.82 9.79 8.70
CA ALA A 89 -6.10 8.59 8.26
C ALA A 89 -7.03 7.51 7.70
N HIS A 90 -8.20 7.33 8.32
CA HIS A 90 -9.23 6.43 7.81
C HIS A 90 -9.75 6.87 6.43
N LEU A 91 -9.98 8.17 6.27
CA LEU A 91 -10.49 8.71 5.01
C LEU A 91 -9.41 8.65 3.91
N LYS A 92 -8.17 8.95 4.24
CA LYS A 92 -7.05 8.81 3.30
C LYS A 92 -6.88 7.35 2.85
N SER A 93 -6.96 6.41 3.80
CA SER A 93 -6.92 4.98 3.50
C SER A 93 -8.05 4.57 2.54
N LEU A 94 -9.25 5.08 2.77
CA LEU A 94 -10.41 4.80 1.92
C LEU A 94 -10.21 5.34 0.50
N LEU A 95 -9.62 6.54 0.36
CA LEU A 95 -9.34 7.15 -0.94
C LEU A 95 -8.29 6.39 -1.74
N VAL A 96 -7.19 6.00 -1.09
CA VAL A 96 -6.10 5.25 -1.72
C VAL A 96 -6.52 3.80 -1.97
N HIS A 97 -7.35 3.26 -1.11
CA HIS A 97 -7.74 1.86 -1.06
C HIS A 97 -6.67 0.98 -0.40
N HIS A 98 -7.07 -0.22 0.00
CA HIS A 98 -6.19 -1.08 0.78
C HIS A 98 -5.38 -2.06 -0.06
N GLU A 99 -5.70 -2.24 -1.35
CA GLU A 99 -5.11 -3.31 -2.14
C GLU A 99 -4.91 -2.94 -3.60
N VAL A 100 -3.96 -3.64 -4.23
CA VAL A 100 -3.79 -3.66 -5.67
C VAL A 100 -3.61 -5.10 -6.13
N ILE A 101 -3.95 -5.36 -7.39
CA ILE A 101 -3.69 -6.63 -8.06
C ILE A 101 -2.74 -6.34 -9.22
N VAL A 102 -1.66 -7.10 -9.31
CA VAL A 102 -0.66 -6.96 -10.37
C VAL A 102 -0.61 -8.27 -11.17
N PRO A 103 -0.71 -8.18 -12.51
CA PRO A 103 -0.54 -9.38 -13.33
C PRO A 103 0.88 -9.93 -13.26
N VAL A 104 1.00 -11.23 -13.41
CA VAL A 104 2.29 -11.94 -13.53
C VAL A 104 2.36 -12.60 -14.88
N THR A 105 3.37 -12.28 -15.67
CA THR A 105 3.60 -12.83 -17.00
C THR A 105 5.07 -13.20 -17.12
N ASP A 106 5.36 -14.43 -17.59
CA ASP A 106 6.72 -14.94 -17.75
C ASP A 106 7.59 -14.79 -16.49
N GLY A 107 7.00 -14.95 -15.32
CA GLY A 107 7.71 -14.87 -14.05
C GLY A 107 8.07 -13.45 -13.61
N LYS A 108 7.45 -12.45 -14.18
CA LYS A 108 7.70 -11.04 -13.88
C LYS A 108 6.40 -10.31 -13.57
N LEU A 109 6.50 -9.25 -12.77
CA LEU A 109 5.40 -8.28 -12.60
C LEU A 109 5.15 -7.62 -13.95
N ASP A 110 3.94 -7.74 -14.45
CA ASP A 110 3.57 -7.19 -15.76
C ASP A 110 3.09 -5.75 -15.59
N PHE A 111 4.03 -4.85 -15.56
CA PHE A 111 3.81 -3.42 -15.33
C PHE A 111 3.99 -2.61 -16.60
N GLY A 112 3.28 -1.50 -16.67
CA GLY A 112 3.68 -0.40 -17.54
C GLY A 112 5.02 0.18 -17.06
N PRO A 113 5.73 0.93 -17.92
CA PRO A 113 7.13 1.29 -17.66
C PRO A 113 7.37 2.15 -16.41
N TRP A 114 6.35 2.83 -15.89
CA TRP A 114 6.50 3.73 -14.75
C TRP A 114 5.72 3.28 -13.52
N GLN A 115 5.11 2.10 -13.55
CA GLN A 115 4.33 1.58 -12.43
C GLN A 115 5.22 0.99 -11.35
N GLN A 116 5.02 1.43 -10.12
CA GLN A 116 5.69 0.92 -8.92
C GLN A 116 4.65 0.74 -7.81
N VAL A 117 4.83 -0.24 -6.97
CA VAL A 117 3.93 -0.51 -5.85
C VAL A 117 4.39 0.27 -4.63
N TYR A 118 3.46 1.01 -4.04
CA TYR A 118 3.70 1.80 -2.83
C TYR A 118 2.81 1.35 -1.68
N TYR A 119 3.40 1.25 -0.50
CA TYR A 119 2.68 1.22 0.76
C TYR A 119 2.52 2.65 1.27
N ALA A 120 1.27 3.04 1.58
CA ALA A 120 0.95 4.37 2.08
C ALA A 120 0.53 4.29 3.54
N GLU A 121 1.27 4.97 4.41
CA GLU A 121 1.01 5.05 5.84
C GLU A 121 0.34 6.37 6.18
N PHE A 122 -0.78 6.32 6.90
CA PHE A 122 -1.51 7.53 7.28
C PHE A 122 -1.62 7.73 8.79
N ASP A 123 -1.28 6.72 9.58
CA ASP A 123 -1.31 6.78 11.05
C ASP A 123 -0.13 5.99 11.62
N GLY A 124 1.06 6.50 11.38
CA GLY A 124 2.33 5.85 11.71
C GLY A 124 2.57 5.61 13.18
N LYS A 125 3.77 5.09 13.50
CA LYS A 125 4.19 4.71 14.86
C LYS A 125 3.34 3.57 15.44
N ARG A 126 2.78 2.74 14.54
CA ARG A 126 2.04 1.52 14.88
C ARG A 126 2.54 0.41 13.97
N ARG A 127 2.62 -0.79 14.51
CA ARG A 127 3.02 -1.95 13.72
C ARG A 127 1.86 -2.40 12.83
N LYS A 128 2.08 -2.42 11.52
CA LYS A 128 1.07 -2.83 10.53
C LYS A 128 1.67 -3.82 9.55
N ARG A 129 0.84 -4.71 9.01
CA ARG A 129 1.31 -5.66 8.02
C ARG A 129 0.71 -5.40 6.65
N VAL A 130 1.48 -5.80 5.63
CA VAL A 130 1.03 -5.91 4.26
C VAL A 130 1.07 -7.39 3.88
N LEU A 131 -0.02 -7.89 3.35
CA LEU A 131 -0.09 -9.27 2.87
C LEU A 131 0.19 -9.27 1.36
N ILE A 132 1.11 -10.13 0.95
CA ILE A 132 1.38 -10.41 -0.46
C ILE A 132 0.91 -11.83 -0.74
N LYS A 133 0.00 -12.00 -1.68
CA LYS A 133 -0.50 -13.31 -2.07
C LYS A 133 -0.33 -13.49 -3.57
N VAL A 134 0.45 -14.51 -3.93
CA VAL A 134 0.69 -14.88 -5.32
C VAL A 134 -0.15 -16.10 -5.65
N MET A 135 -0.84 -16.08 -6.78
CA MET A 135 -1.60 -17.25 -7.25
C MET A 135 -1.40 -17.43 -8.75
N GLY A 136 -1.32 -18.68 -9.18
CA GLY A 136 -1.15 -19.03 -10.59
C GLY A 136 -0.41 -20.33 -10.78
N GLU A 137 0.26 -20.44 -11.93
CA GLU A 137 1.01 -21.63 -12.32
C GLU A 137 2.52 -21.34 -12.43
#